data_f878c115051b2936f41f6ebd5fd50702
#
_entry.id   f878c115051b2936f41f6ebd5fd50702
#
_cell.length_a   1.000
_cell.length_b   1.000
_cell.length_c   1.000
_cell.angle_alpha   90.00
_cell.angle_beta   90.00
_cell.angle_gamma   90.00
#
_symmetry.space_group_name_H-M   'P 1'
#
loop_
_entity.id
_entity.type
_entity.pdbx_description
1 polymer ?
#
loop_
_entity_poly.entity_id
_entity_poly.type
_entity_poly.pdbx_seq_one_letter_code
_entity_poly.pdbx_strand_id
1 'polypeptide(L)'
;MQEETEMATQNSREDIMKQLDEKAREYLRISGNCAQSSFSALSDQFGLGDSLMRKALSPFPGIALRGETCGIVIGSLMALGLVYGEDKLGQQEWVKTLRPCRAFCRAFAGEFGGTACDDVTKGLCGRTFNLANPAEAEEWRNTGVAAKCSDVVARGCRIAAEIMLDEKYKPA
;
A
#
# COMPACT_ATOMS: atom_id res chain seq x y z
N MET A 1 -28.01 22.94 1.60
CA MET A 1 -28.28 21.48 1.68
C MET A 1 -27.32 20.66 0.81
N GLN A 2 -27.16 20.90 -0.51
CA GLN A 2 -26.13 20.19 -1.33
C GLN A 2 -24.73 20.58 -0.94
N GLU A 3 -24.41 21.86 -0.76
CA GLU A 3 -23.08 22.35 -0.33
C GLU A 3 -22.69 21.84 1.07
N GLU A 4 -23.62 21.75 2.01
CA GLU A 4 -23.38 21.21 3.35
C GLU A 4 -23.10 19.70 3.30
N THR A 5 -23.75 18.96 2.41
CA THR A 5 -23.52 17.52 2.21
C THR A 5 -22.16 17.27 1.55
N GLU A 6 -21.78 18.07 0.55
CA GLU A 6 -20.47 18.00 -0.09
C GLU A 6 -19.34 18.35 0.88
N MET A 7 -19.51 19.38 1.70
CA MET A 7 -18.52 19.79 2.69
C MET A 7 -18.37 18.75 3.82
N ALA A 8 -19.46 18.13 4.28
CA ALA A 8 -19.41 17.04 5.25
C ALA A 8 -18.73 15.78 4.69
N THR A 9 -18.96 15.47 3.42
CA THR A 9 -18.30 14.35 2.72
C THR A 9 -16.81 14.61 2.52
N GLN A 10 -16.43 15.84 2.20
CA GLN A 10 -15.03 16.27 2.04
C GLN A 10 -14.27 16.16 3.37
N ASN A 11 -14.82 16.69 4.45
CA ASN A 11 -14.23 16.58 5.79
C ASN A 11 -14.06 15.13 6.23
N SER A 12 -15.05 14.27 5.94
CA SER A 12 -14.94 12.83 6.21
C SER A 12 -13.80 12.14 5.43
N ARG A 13 -13.58 12.53 4.17
CA ARG A 13 -12.46 11.98 3.38
C ARG A 13 -11.11 12.45 3.90
N GLU A 14 -10.97 13.71 4.26
CA GLU A 14 -9.73 14.25 4.83
C GLU A 14 -9.37 13.57 6.15
N ASP A 15 -10.35 13.35 7.01
CA ASP A 15 -10.18 12.63 8.27
C ASP A 15 -9.73 11.17 8.05
N ILE A 16 -10.33 10.47 7.08
CA ILE A 16 -9.93 9.13 6.68
C ILE A 16 -8.47 9.12 6.23
N MET A 17 -8.08 10.07 5.38
CA MET A 17 -6.71 10.13 4.85
C MET A 17 -5.69 10.45 5.95
N LYS A 18 -6.04 11.32 6.90
CA LYS A 18 -5.18 11.64 8.04
C LYS A 18 -4.98 10.44 8.96
N GLN A 19 -6.06 9.77 9.35
CA GLN A 19 -6.00 8.57 10.19
C GLN A 19 -5.20 7.45 9.52
N LEU A 20 -5.36 7.30 8.21
CA LEU A 20 -4.65 6.30 7.43
C LEU A 20 -3.14 6.57 7.38
N ASP A 21 -2.75 7.85 7.19
CA ASP A 21 -1.36 8.30 7.25
C ASP A 21 -0.70 7.92 8.60
N GLU A 22 -1.37 8.26 9.69
CA GLU A 22 -0.89 8.00 11.06
C GLU A 22 -0.72 6.49 11.31
N LYS A 23 -1.74 5.69 11.00
CA LYS A 23 -1.72 4.24 11.14
C LYS A 23 -0.63 3.58 10.29
N ALA A 24 -0.49 3.98 9.03
CA ALA A 24 0.47 3.40 8.10
C ALA A 24 1.91 3.60 8.59
N ARG A 25 2.23 4.80 9.07
CA ARG A 25 3.53 5.14 9.67
C ARG A 25 3.79 4.37 10.96
N GLU A 26 2.80 4.32 11.84
CA GLU A 26 2.91 3.60 13.10
C GLU A 26 3.14 2.10 12.87
N TYR A 27 2.38 1.47 11.98
CA TYR A 27 2.55 0.05 11.69
C TYR A 27 3.91 -0.25 11.06
N LEU A 28 4.43 0.61 10.20
CA LEU A 28 5.78 0.44 9.69
C LEU A 28 6.83 0.56 10.80
N ARG A 29 6.67 1.53 11.70
CA ARG A 29 7.57 1.70 12.85
C ARG A 29 7.58 0.48 13.78
N ILE A 30 6.42 -0.15 13.98
CA ILE A 30 6.27 -1.34 14.84
C ILE A 30 6.80 -2.60 14.16
N SER A 31 6.40 -2.83 12.92
CA SER A 31 6.66 -4.11 12.23
C SER A 31 7.95 -4.14 11.42
N GLY A 32 8.42 -2.98 10.94
CA GLY A 32 9.49 -2.92 9.95
C GLY A 32 9.15 -3.56 8.61
N ASN A 33 7.88 -3.94 8.38
CA ASN A 33 7.42 -4.69 7.22
C ASN A 33 6.40 -3.88 6.43
N CYS A 34 6.82 -3.33 5.28
CA CYS A 34 5.99 -2.43 4.49
C CYS A 34 4.73 -3.10 3.90
N ALA A 35 4.77 -4.41 3.60
CA ALA A 35 3.62 -5.14 3.10
C ALA A 35 2.55 -5.33 4.19
N GLN A 36 2.98 -5.72 5.39
CA GLN A 36 2.07 -5.85 6.54
C GLN A 36 1.51 -4.50 6.95
N SER A 37 2.34 -3.44 6.94
CA SER A 37 1.94 -2.10 7.37
C SER A 37 0.88 -1.49 6.46
N SER A 38 1.09 -1.53 5.15
CA SER A 38 0.13 -0.99 4.19
C SER A 38 -1.20 -1.75 4.23
N PHE A 39 -1.15 -3.08 4.27
CA PHE A 39 -2.35 -3.90 4.40
C PHE A 39 -3.08 -3.62 5.72
N SER A 40 -2.38 -3.62 6.86
CA SER A 40 -3.02 -3.43 8.17
C SER A 40 -3.67 -2.05 8.30
N ALA A 41 -3.01 -0.99 7.82
CA ALA A 41 -3.58 0.34 7.85
C ALA A 41 -4.87 0.44 7.04
N LEU A 42 -4.89 -0.13 5.83
CA LEU A 42 -6.08 -0.18 4.98
C LEU A 42 -7.16 -1.10 5.59
N SER A 43 -6.76 -2.27 6.08
CA SER A 43 -7.67 -3.23 6.70
C SER A 43 -8.39 -2.63 7.92
N ASP A 44 -7.66 -1.96 8.80
CA ASP A 44 -8.26 -1.33 9.99
C ASP A 44 -9.12 -0.10 9.64
N GLN A 45 -8.79 0.61 8.57
CA GLN A 45 -9.57 1.75 8.12
C GLN A 45 -10.89 1.34 7.46
N PHE A 46 -10.88 0.22 6.73
CA PHE A 46 -12.02 -0.23 5.92
C PHE A 46 -12.64 -1.54 6.41
N GLY A 47 -12.15 -2.11 7.51
CA GLY A 47 -12.70 -3.34 8.10
C GLY A 47 -12.53 -4.58 7.23
N LEU A 48 -11.36 -4.76 6.56
CA LEU A 48 -11.22 -5.72 5.47
C LEU A 48 -10.67 -7.10 5.84
N GLY A 49 -9.98 -7.26 6.95
CA GLY A 49 -9.25 -8.49 7.10
C GLY A 49 -8.86 -8.89 8.51
N ASP A 50 -8.23 -10.03 8.62
CA ASP A 50 -7.80 -10.66 9.85
C ASP A 50 -6.27 -10.87 9.96
N SER A 51 -5.86 -11.53 11.05
CA SER A 51 -4.46 -11.83 11.35
C SER A 51 -3.79 -12.79 10.35
N LEU A 52 -4.55 -13.65 9.66
CA LEU A 52 -4.01 -14.60 8.69
C LEU A 52 -3.47 -13.88 7.47
N MET A 53 -4.17 -12.84 7.00
CA MET A 53 -3.71 -12.02 5.88
C MET A 53 -2.40 -11.29 6.24
N ARG A 54 -2.31 -10.71 7.43
CA ARG A 54 -1.05 -10.12 7.92
C ARG A 54 0.08 -11.14 7.99
N LYS A 55 -0.19 -12.33 8.52
CA LYS A 55 0.80 -13.40 8.58
C LYS A 55 1.29 -13.81 7.19
N ALA A 56 0.39 -13.96 6.23
CA ALA A 56 0.72 -14.32 4.86
C ALA A 56 1.62 -13.27 4.17
N LEU A 57 1.50 -12.00 4.56
CA LEU A 57 2.29 -10.89 4.01
C LEU A 57 3.73 -10.79 4.56
N SER A 58 4.10 -11.60 5.55
CA SER A 58 5.44 -11.54 6.18
C SER A 58 6.62 -11.62 5.18
N PRO A 59 6.60 -12.46 4.12
CA PRO A 59 7.72 -12.58 3.20
C PRO A 59 7.75 -11.54 2.07
N PHE A 60 6.83 -10.57 2.03
CA PHE A 60 6.62 -9.72 0.86
C PHE A 60 7.29 -8.34 0.83
N PRO A 61 8.09 -7.86 1.80
CA PRO A 61 8.95 -6.71 1.54
C PRO A 61 9.90 -6.99 0.38
N GLY A 62 9.72 -6.31 -0.76
CA GLY A 62 10.55 -6.50 -1.96
C GLY A 62 10.68 -7.94 -2.42
N ILE A 63 9.65 -8.79 -2.18
CA ILE A 63 9.66 -10.25 -2.37
C ILE A 63 10.91 -10.87 -1.71
N ALA A 64 10.81 -11.12 -0.40
CA ALA A 64 11.91 -11.65 0.41
C ALA A 64 13.19 -10.80 0.34
N LEU A 65 13.07 -9.48 0.31
CA LEU A 65 14.14 -8.48 0.26
C LEU A 65 15.02 -8.54 -1.01
N ARG A 66 14.47 -9.02 -2.11
CA ARG A 66 15.19 -9.16 -3.39
C ARG A 66 15.10 -7.94 -4.32
N GLY A 67 14.53 -6.83 -3.84
CA GLY A 67 14.39 -5.62 -4.65
C GLY A 67 13.22 -5.65 -5.66
N GLU A 68 12.46 -6.77 -5.67
CA GLU A 68 11.31 -6.98 -6.58
C GLU A 68 10.09 -6.14 -6.14
N THR A 69 8.88 -6.57 -6.42
CA THR A 69 7.67 -5.79 -6.14
C THR A 69 7.67 -5.21 -4.73
N CYS A 70 7.47 -3.90 -4.62
CA CYS A 70 7.43 -3.20 -3.34
C CYS A 70 6.32 -3.77 -2.45
N GLY A 71 6.65 -4.02 -1.17
CA GLY A 71 5.69 -4.57 -0.21
C GLY A 71 4.45 -3.70 -0.04
N ILE A 72 4.59 -2.39 -0.20
CA ILE A 72 3.45 -1.45 -0.16
C ILE A 72 2.47 -1.74 -1.30
N VAL A 73 3.00 -2.02 -2.49
CA VAL A 73 2.18 -2.39 -3.64
C VAL A 73 1.43 -3.68 -3.35
N ILE A 74 2.11 -4.69 -2.82
CA ILE A 74 1.49 -5.98 -2.50
C ILE A 74 0.41 -5.83 -1.42
N GLY A 75 0.70 -5.17 -0.30
CA GLY A 75 -0.27 -4.97 0.78
C GLY A 75 -1.49 -4.15 0.33
N SER A 76 -1.28 -3.12 -0.49
CA SER A 76 -2.37 -2.33 -1.05
C SER A 76 -3.21 -3.11 -2.07
N LEU A 77 -2.57 -3.92 -2.93
CA LEU A 77 -3.30 -4.79 -3.87
C LEU A 77 -4.09 -5.87 -3.16
N MET A 78 -3.59 -6.42 -2.05
CA MET A 78 -4.37 -7.36 -1.23
C MET A 78 -5.60 -6.68 -0.62
N ALA A 79 -5.47 -5.47 -0.10
CA ALA A 79 -6.60 -4.72 0.42
C ALA A 79 -7.64 -4.41 -0.68
N LEU A 80 -7.18 -3.99 -1.87
CA LEU A 80 -8.06 -3.80 -3.04
C LEU A 80 -8.71 -5.12 -3.49
N GLY A 81 -7.98 -6.23 -3.41
CA GLY A 81 -8.50 -7.57 -3.69
C GLY A 81 -9.63 -7.98 -2.76
N LEU A 82 -9.55 -7.62 -1.46
CA LEU A 82 -10.62 -7.89 -0.50
C LEU A 82 -11.87 -7.04 -0.76
N VAL A 83 -11.71 -5.84 -1.32
CA VAL A 83 -12.83 -4.95 -1.66
C VAL A 83 -13.51 -5.33 -2.97
N TYR A 84 -12.73 -5.69 -3.99
CA TYR A 84 -13.21 -5.85 -5.36
C TYR A 84 -13.10 -7.29 -5.89
N GLY A 85 -12.54 -8.19 -5.09
CA GLY A 85 -12.27 -9.56 -5.49
C GLY A 85 -13.49 -10.47 -5.39
N GLU A 86 -13.32 -11.68 -5.92
CA GLU A 86 -14.29 -12.75 -5.86
C GLU A 86 -13.69 -13.90 -5.05
N ASP A 87 -14.44 -14.47 -4.12
CA ASP A 87 -14.02 -15.58 -3.26
C ASP A 87 -14.20 -16.95 -3.91
N LYS A 88 -14.99 -17.01 -4.98
CA LYS A 88 -15.27 -18.26 -5.68
C LYS A 88 -14.27 -18.53 -6.80
N LEU A 89 -13.71 -19.72 -6.79
CA LEU A 89 -12.96 -20.23 -7.93
C LEU A 89 -13.92 -20.42 -9.12
N GLY A 90 -13.82 -19.56 -10.09
CA GLY A 90 -14.74 -19.56 -11.22
C GLY A 90 -14.25 -18.78 -12.42
N GLN A 91 -15.11 -18.70 -13.41
CA GLN A 91 -14.81 -18.22 -14.76
C GLN A 91 -14.56 -16.71 -14.79
N GLN A 92 -13.32 -16.30 -14.61
CA GLN A 92 -12.81 -14.95 -14.92
C GLN A 92 -13.44 -13.77 -14.13
N GLU A 93 -14.21 -14.02 -13.08
CA GLU A 93 -14.78 -12.96 -12.24
C GLU A 93 -13.69 -12.08 -11.60
N TRP A 94 -12.54 -12.68 -11.29
CA TRP A 94 -11.36 -11.97 -10.79
C TRP A 94 -10.86 -10.85 -11.73
N VAL A 95 -11.19 -10.89 -13.02
CA VAL A 95 -10.78 -9.86 -13.99
C VAL A 95 -11.35 -8.49 -13.62
N LYS A 96 -12.50 -8.43 -12.93
CA LYS A 96 -13.11 -7.19 -12.46
C LYS A 96 -12.19 -6.41 -11.52
N THR A 97 -11.39 -7.11 -10.70
CA THR A 97 -10.43 -6.49 -9.77
C THR A 97 -9.27 -5.78 -10.48
N LEU A 98 -8.98 -6.16 -11.72
CA LEU A 98 -7.82 -5.61 -12.43
C LEU A 98 -7.95 -4.11 -12.72
N ARG A 99 -9.16 -3.59 -12.88
CA ARG A 99 -9.36 -2.16 -13.16
C ARG A 99 -8.88 -1.27 -12.01
N PRO A 100 -9.37 -1.42 -10.76
CA PRO A 100 -8.88 -0.65 -9.62
C PRO A 100 -7.41 -0.96 -9.30
N CYS A 101 -6.97 -2.21 -9.40
CA CYS A 101 -5.59 -2.59 -9.13
C CYS A 101 -4.60 -1.96 -10.14
N ARG A 102 -4.94 -1.94 -11.43
CA ARG A 102 -4.13 -1.24 -12.45
C ARG A 102 -4.09 0.27 -12.24
N ALA A 103 -5.20 0.86 -11.78
CA ALA A 103 -5.23 2.28 -11.45
C ALA A 103 -4.26 2.59 -10.30
N PHE A 104 -4.27 1.77 -9.25
CA PHE A 104 -3.33 1.85 -8.15
C PHE A 104 -1.87 1.74 -8.63
N CYS A 105 -1.53 0.68 -9.38
CA CYS A 105 -0.17 0.47 -9.87
C CYS A 105 0.33 1.64 -10.72
N ARG A 106 -0.53 2.21 -11.59
CA ARG A 106 -0.16 3.38 -12.41
C ARG A 106 0.08 4.62 -11.56
N ALA A 107 -0.79 4.90 -10.58
CA ALA A 107 -0.63 6.06 -9.70
C ALA A 107 0.63 5.93 -8.84
N PHE A 108 0.85 4.76 -8.25
CA PHE A 108 2.04 4.48 -7.46
C PHE A 108 3.33 4.59 -8.28
N ALA A 109 3.37 3.96 -9.47
CA ALA A 109 4.54 4.03 -10.35
C ALA A 109 4.81 5.45 -10.85
N GLY A 110 3.78 6.23 -11.12
CA GLY A 110 3.90 7.63 -11.53
C GLY A 110 4.52 8.52 -10.44
N GLU A 111 4.26 8.21 -9.17
CA GLU A 111 4.77 8.99 -8.03
C GLU A 111 6.16 8.53 -7.58
N PHE A 112 6.44 7.21 -7.62
CA PHE A 112 7.66 6.63 -7.06
C PHE A 112 8.64 6.06 -8.10
N GLY A 113 8.38 6.26 -9.39
CA GLY A 113 9.26 5.84 -10.48
C GLY A 113 9.13 4.38 -10.90
N GLY A 114 8.29 3.60 -10.23
CA GLY A 114 8.05 2.18 -10.53
C GLY A 114 7.28 1.48 -9.42
N THR A 115 7.09 0.18 -9.57
CA THR A 115 6.45 -0.68 -8.56
C THR A 115 7.42 -1.65 -7.88
N ALA A 116 8.67 -1.71 -8.34
CA ALA A 116 9.70 -2.51 -7.68
C ALA A 116 10.27 -1.79 -6.45
N CYS A 117 10.68 -2.54 -5.45
CA CYS A 117 11.36 -2.00 -4.27
C CYS A 117 12.65 -1.26 -4.65
N ASP A 118 13.38 -1.78 -5.64
CA ASP A 118 14.59 -1.15 -6.15
C ASP A 118 14.32 0.18 -6.84
N ASP A 119 13.23 0.31 -7.60
CA ASP A 119 12.84 1.59 -8.23
C ASP A 119 12.56 2.64 -7.17
N VAL A 120 11.76 2.29 -6.17
CA VAL A 120 11.40 3.17 -5.05
C VAL A 120 12.66 3.58 -4.28
N THR A 121 13.51 2.61 -3.90
CA THR A 121 14.73 2.86 -3.13
C THR A 121 15.70 3.75 -3.91
N LYS A 122 15.88 3.48 -5.21
CA LYS A 122 16.71 4.30 -6.09
C LYS A 122 16.18 5.75 -6.17
N GLY A 123 14.87 5.93 -6.25
CA GLY A 123 14.24 7.26 -6.23
C GLY A 123 14.47 7.99 -4.90
N LEU A 124 14.48 7.28 -3.76
CA LEU A 124 14.63 7.86 -2.42
C LEU A 124 16.08 8.24 -2.06
N CYS A 125 17.07 7.47 -2.54
CA CYS A 125 18.47 7.61 -2.11
C CYS A 125 19.50 7.50 -3.24
N GLY A 126 19.09 7.45 -4.50
CA GLY A 126 19.96 7.45 -5.66
C GLY A 126 20.59 6.11 -6.03
N ARG A 127 20.39 5.05 -5.23
CA ARG A 127 20.92 3.69 -5.46
C ARG A 127 19.99 2.61 -4.95
N THR A 128 20.23 1.39 -5.37
CA THR A 128 19.61 0.18 -4.82
C THR A 128 20.50 -0.47 -3.76
N PHE A 129 19.92 -1.38 -2.97
CA PHE A 129 20.62 -2.15 -1.95
C PHE A 129 20.18 -3.61 -2.04
N ASN A 130 21.14 -4.52 -2.00
CA ASN A 130 20.84 -5.93 -1.78
C ASN A 130 20.58 -6.18 -0.29
N LEU A 131 19.33 -6.08 0.13
CA LEU A 131 18.96 -6.22 1.55
C LEU A 131 19.11 -7.65 2.09
N ALA A 132 19.37 -8.64 1.23
CA ALA A 132 19.79 -9.98 1.64
C ALA A 132 21.28 -10.03 2.05
N ASN A 133 22.07 -9.03 1.67
CA ASN A 133 23.45 -8.85 2.13
C ASN A 133 23.46 -8.09 3.46
N PRO A 134 23.98 -8.64 4.57
CA PRO A 134 23.96 -7.99 5.88
C PRO A 134 24.64 -6.62 5.91
N ALA A 135 25.73 -6.43 5.18
CA ALA A 135 26.47 -5.16 5.12
C ALA A 135 25.66 -4.07 4.40
N GLU A 136 25.04 -4.40 3.27
CA GLU A 136 24.18 -3.47 2.54
C GLU A 136 22.89 -3.18 3.28
N ALA A 137 22.33 -4.16 4.00
CA ALA A 137 21.18 -3.97 4.86
C ALA A 137 21.49 -3.03 6.04
N GLU A 138 22.70 -3.09 6.60
CA GLU A 138 23.16 -2.16 7.63
C GLU A 138 23.35 -0.75 7.05
N GLU A 139 24.00 -0.65 5.89
CA GLU A 139 24.14 0.62 5.18
C GLU A 139 22.76 1.24 4.90
N TRP A 140 21.82 0.46 4.38
CA TRP A 140 20.45 0.91 4.12
C TRP A 140 19.78 1.49 5.40
N ARG A 141 19.93 0.83 6.54
CA ARG A 141 19.42 1.36 7.83
C ARG A 141 20.05 2.69 8.18
N ASN A 142 21.35 2.85 7.94
CA ASN A 142 22.13 4.04 8.30
C ASN A 142 21.88 5.24 7.36
N THR A 143 21.36 5.00 6.13
CA THR A 143 21.05 6.08 5.17
C THR A 143 19.77 6.86 5.47
N GLY A 144 18.97 6.42 6.45
CA GLY A 144 17.66 7.00 6.75
C GLY A 144 16.57 6.67 5.72
N VAL A 145 16.83 5.75 4.77
CA VAL A 145 15.84 5.32 3.77
C VAL A 145 14.61 4.69 4.44
N ALA A 146 14.80 3.98 5.55
CA ALA A 146 13.69 3.42 6.32
C ALA A 146 12.67 4.49 6.75
N ALA A 147 13.15 5.67 7.15
CA ALA A 147 12.26 6.80 7.48
C ALA A 147 11.54 7.33 6.23
N LYS A 148 12.24 7.43 5.09
CA LYS A 148 11.63 7.84 3.82
C LYS A 148 10.61 6.81 3.32
N CYS A 149 10.83 5.50 3.53
CA CYS A 149 9.83 4.47 3.25
C CYS A 149 8.53 4.68 4.06
N SER A 150 8.58 5.33 5.22
CA SER A 150 7.38 5.69 5.98
C SER A 150 6.47 6.65 5.20
N ASP A 151 7.04 7.62 4.46
CA ASP A 151 6.28 8.50 3.59
C ASP A 151 5.66 7.72 2.41
N VAL A 152 6.42 6.79 1.84
CA VAL A 152 5.93 5.94 0.74
C VAL A 152 4.79 5.04 1.19
N VAL A 153 4.87 4.44 2.40
CA VAL A 153 3.78 3.60 2.96
C VAL A 153 2.51 4.44 3.15
N ALA A 154 2.63 5.59 3.80
CA ALA A 154 1.50 6.48 4.02
C ALA A 154 0.86 6.90 2.69
N ARG A 155 1.67 7.35 1.74
CA ARG A 155 1.17 7.78 0.43
C ARG A 155 0.58 6.64 -0.40
N GLY A 156 1.19 5.45 -0.39
CA GLY A 156 0.65 4.26 -1.05
C GLY A 156 -0.71 3.86 -0.50
N CYS A 157 -0.88 3.90 0.83
CA CYS A 157 -2.17 3.67 1.47
C CYS A 157 -3.23 4.71 1.04
N ARG A 158 -2.86 5.98 0.94
CA ARG A 158 -3.78 7.03 0.45
C ARG A 158 -4.22 6.79 -0.98
N ILE A 159 -3.30 6.43 -1.89
CA ILE A 159 -3.65 6.09 -3.28
C ILE A 159 -4.67 4.93 -3.31
N ALA A 160 -4.47 3.89 -2.51
CA ALA A 160 -5.42 2.79 -2.43
C ALA A 160 -6.78 3.24 -1.88
N ALA A 161 -6.79 4.04 -0.81
CA ALA A 161 -8.01 4.57 -0.21
C ALA A 161 -8.77 5.51 -1.15
N GLU A 162 -8.09 6.35 -1.91
CA GLU A 162 -8.69 7.20 -2.94
C GLU A 162 -9.47 6.36 -3.96
N ILE A 163 -8.94 5.20 -4.35
CA ILE A 163 -9.59 4.26 -5.26
C ILE A 163 -10.79 3.57 -4.59
N MET A 164 -10.64 3.15 -3.33
CA MET A 164 -11.73 2.50 -2.57
C MET A 164 -12.92 3.44 -2.33
N LEU A 165 -12.66 4.74 -2.24
CA LEU A 165 -13.67 5.77 -2.01
C LEU A 165 -14.26 6.36 -3.30
N ASP A 166 -13.73 5.98 -4.47
CA ASP A 166 -14.19 6.49 -5.76
C ASP A 166 -15.34 5.64 -6.31
N GLU A 167 -16.51 6.29 -6.46
CA GLU A 167 -17.74 5.64 -6.94
C GLU A 167 -17.56 4.88 -8.27
N LYS A 168 -16.64 5.34 -9.14
CA LYS A 168 -16.41 4.67 -10.44
C LYS A 168 -15.85 3.26 -10.34
N TYR A 169 -15.32 2.88 -9.16
CA TYR A 169 -14.77 1.54 -8.91
C TYR A 169 -15.72 0.67 -8.08
N LYS A 170 -16.80 1.22 -7.53
CA LYS A 170 -17.76 0.42 -6.74
C LYS A 170 -18.32 -0.72 -7.58
N PRO A 171 -18.50 -1.91 -6.99
CA PRO A 171 -19.23 -2.99 -7.64
C PRO A 171 -20.65 -2.54 -7.97
N ALA A 172 -21.12 -2.93 -9.17
CA ALA A 172 -22.49 -2.68 -9.60
C ALA A 172 -23.46 -3.54 -8.79
#